data_90760146ccd281db260406ed7c4f30d8
#
_entry.id   90760146ccd281db260406ed7c4f30d8
#
_cell.length_a   1.000
_cell.length_b   1.000
_cell.length_c   1.000
_cell.angle_alpha   90.00
_cell.angle_beta   90.00
_cell.angle_gamma   90.00
#
_symmetry.space_group_name_H-M   'P 1'
#
loop_
_entity.id
_entity.type
_entity.pdbx_description
1 polymer ?
#
loop_
_entity_poly.entity_id
_entity_poly.type
_entity_poly.pdbx_seq_one_letter_code
_entity_poly.pdbx_strand_id
1 'polypeptide(L)'
;MIKKLKKRKTTRRKFISGIGLISAGIILRPLSLFSQEENLILNIGSPVDFLSEKLISNFQKNINSSINSITYSSGTNTNFNDNNYDILIGRDSYLEGLIDDGKIAELNKDLIPNNSFIDPKFNNSAFDKDRKHTVPLSYGAIGIAYRKNKFSEPPSTWRWLLDSDKYAGKIALLGDGRTLIQIALKYMGVSLNTNDPMWINQAEKLLKRQKENIKDFGKKNGKELLINGEVDLAILSNEEFKKINNDDIGFTFPREGSLIWQDCACISKASQKYEESHSVINSMLDPKNSRSIVENLQTATPNIMALDIAKKSYKEDSTIFPNAQIMERYEDTSTILDFDYEMMIEEMWDNILDS
;
A
#
# COMPACT_ATOMS: atom_id res chain seq x y z
N MET A 1 34.75 49.02 -7.43
CA MET A 1 35.87 48.59 -8.29
C MET A 1 35.38 47.43 -9.15
N ILE A 2 35.01 47.70 -10.38
CA ILE A 2 34.27 46.85 -11.30
C ILE A 2 35.30 46.16 -12.21
N LYS A 3 35.31 44.85 -12.28
CA LYS A 3 36.03 44.10 -13.32
C LYS A 3 35.06 43.40 -14.28
N LYS A 4 34.97 43.96 -15.48
CA LYS A 4 34.35 43.38 -16.69
C LYS A 4 35.12 42.14 -17.14
N LEU A 5 34.44 41.08 -17.48
CA LEU A 5 34.98 39.96 -18.25
C LEU A 5 34.32 39.89 -19.61
N LYS A 6 35.18 39.86 -20.62
CA LYS A 6 34.91 39.93 -22.06
C LYS A 6 34.28 38.65 -22.61
N LYS A 7 33.25 38.84 -23.45
CA LYS A 7 32.75 37.85 -24.42
C LYS A 7 33.77 37.54 -25.50
N ARG A 8 34.06 36.29 -25.76
CA ARG A 8 34.71 35.83 -26.99
C ARG A 8 33.69 35.20 -27.92
N LYS A 9 33.50 35.86 -29.07
CA LYS A 9 32.84 35.32 -30.25
C LYS A 9 33.87 34.47 -31.02
N THR A 10 33.53 33.29 -31.47
CA THR A 10 34.32 32.58 -32.48
C THR A 10 33.41 32.24 -33.69
N THR A 11 33.93 32.56 -34.82
CA THR A 11 33.30 32.70 -36.14
C THR A 11 33.23 31.33 -36.85
N ARG A 12 32.18 31.15 -37.58
CA ARG A 12 32.00 30.06 -38.60
C ARG A 12 33.00 30.25 -39.74
N ARG A 13 33.63 29.19 -40.21
CA ARG A 13 34.17 29.12 -41.57
C ARG A 13 33.91 27.76 -42.19
N LYS A 14 33.27 27.85 -43.36
CA LYS A 14 32.98 26.79 -44.33
C LYS A 14 34.26 26.18 -44.86
N PHE A 15 34.22 24.91 -45.22
CA PHE A 15 35.03 24.37 -46.29
C PHE A 15 34.20 23.36 -47.11
N ILE A 16 34.05 23.69 -48.38
CA ILE A 16 33.47 22.87 -49.43
C ILE A 16 34.61 22.47 -50.37
N SER A 17 34.62 21.25 -50.78
CA SER A 17 34.98 20.74 -52.12
C SER A 17 35.93 19.55 -52.08
N GLY A 18 35.52 18.53 -52.85
CA GLY A 18 36.34 17.40 -53.24
C GLY A 18 35.47 16.26 -53.79
N ILE A 19 35.00 16.40 -55.05
CA ILE A 19 34.37 15.37 -55.85
C ILE A 19 35.44 14.36 -56.30
N GLY A 20 35.19 13.08 -56.04
CA GLY A 20 35.96 11.98 -56.58
C GLY A 20 35.05 10.77 -56.79
N LEU A 21 34.59 10.61 -58.04
CA LEU A 21 33.91 9.41 -58.55
C LEU A 21 34.91 8.25 -58.64
N ILE A 22 34.65 7.13 -57.93
CA ILE A 22 35.16 5.80 -58.32
C ILE A 22 34.00 4.80 -58.17
N SER A 23 33.77 4.14 -59.27
CA SER A 23 32.71 3.16 -59.56
C SER A 23 33.01 1.77 -58.96
N ALA A 24 31.89 1.06 -58.74
CA ALA A 24 31.71 -0.39 -58.80
C ALA A 24 32.15 -1.25 -57.59
N GLY A 25 31.13 -1.80 -56.99
CA GLY A 25 31.25 -2.93 -56.08
C GLY A 25 29.99 -3.07 -55.24
N ILE A 26 28.86 -3.49 -55.84
CA ILE A 26 27.69 -3.92 -55.08
C ILE A 26 28.03 -5.24 -54.42
N ILE A 27 28.52 -5.18 -53.15
CA ILE A 27 28.50 -6.32 -52.27
C ILE A 27 27.20 -6.20 -51.47
N LEU A 28 26.19 -6.94 -51.92
CA LEU A 28 25.02 -7.26 -51.11
C LEU A 28 25.48 -8.04 -49.89
N ARG A 29 25.83 -7.34 -48.80
CA ARG A 29 25.84 -7.96 -47.48
C ARG A 29 24.38 -8.13 -47.07
N PRO A 30 23.93 -9.35 -46.71
CA PRO A 30 22.66 -9.49 -46.06
C PRO A 30 22.74 -8.69 -44.77
N LEU A 31 21.88 -7.67 -44.62
CA LEU A 31 21.55 -7.09 -43.36
C LEU A 31 20.84 -8.18 -42.51
N SER A 32 21.64 -9.02 -41.90
CA SER A 32 21.17 -9.70 -40.69
C SER A 32 21.10 -8.62 -39.61
N LEU A 33 19.98 -7.91 -39.61
CA LEU A 33 19.47 -7.27 -38.43
C LEU A 33 19.11 -8.40 -37.44
N PHE A 34 20.12 -9.03 -36.86
CA PHE A 34 19.99 -9.57 -35.55
C PHE A 34 19.98 -8.34 -34.61
N SER A 35 18.81 -7.76 -34.41
CA SER A 35 18.53 -7.14 -33.14
C SER A 35 18.78 -8.28 -32.13
N GLN A 36 19.89 -8.27 -31.43
CA GLN A 36 19.91 -8.87 -30.10
C GLN A 36 18.75 -8.19 -29.42
N GLU A 37 17.63 -8.93 -29.24
CA GLU A 37 16.67 -8.61 -28.19
C GLU A 37 17.51 -8.63 -26.92
N GLU A 38 17.96 -7.47 -26.48
CA GLU A 38 18.43 -7.34 -25.12
C GLU A 38 17.30 -7.90 -24.28
N ASN A 39 17.58 -9.02 -23.58
CA ASN A 39 16.63 -9.58 -22.63
C ASN A 39 16.40 -8.49 -21.57
N LEU A 40 15.41 -7.65 -21.82
CA LEU A 40 15.03 -6.58 -20.93
C LEU A 40 14.60 -7.23 -19.62
N ILE A 41 15.30 -6.90 -18.53
CA ILE A 41 14.96 -7.37 -17.20
C ILE A 41 14.05 -6.34 -16.57
N LEU A 42 12.78 -6.69 -16.29
CA LEU A 42 11.83 -5.85 -15.59
C LEU A 42 11.93 -6.11 -14.08
N ASN A 43 12.27 -5.09 -13.31
CA ASN A 43 12.43 -5.17 -11.87
C ASN A 43 11.10 -4.86 -11.16
N ILE A 44 10.62 -5.80 -10.34
CA ILE A 44 9.41 -5.62 -9.52
C ILE A 44 9.81 -5.63 -8.05
N GLY A 45 9.59 -4.52 -7.36
CA GLY A 45 9.65 -4.44 -5.91
C GLY A 45 8.32 -4.85 -5.27
N SER A 46 8.35 -5.77 -4.31
CA SER A 46 7.14 -6.17 -3.59
C SER A 46 7.43 -6.54 -2.14
N PRO A 47 6.43 -6.47 -1.23
CA PRO A 47 6.55 -7.08 0.08
C PRO A 47 6.88 -8.58 -0.03
N VAL A 48 7.53 -9.12 1.00
CA VAL A 48 7.78 -10.56 1.13
C VAL A 48 6.45 -11.31 0.99
N ASP A 49 6.47 -12.45 0.31
CA ASP A 49 5.33 -13.34 0.06
C ASP A 49 4.24 -12.79 -0.88
N PHE A 50 4.39 -11.60 -1.45
CA PHE A 50 3.38 -11.04 -2.35
C PHE A 50 3.36 -11.74 -3.71
N LEU A 51 4.54 -12.02 -4.28
CA LEU A 51 4.69 -12.65 -5.59
C LEU A 51 5.35 -14.03 -5.47
N SER A 52 4.59 -15.08 -5.79
CA SER A 52 5.15 -16.42 -5.93
C SER A 52 5.86 -16.60 -7.27
N GLU A 53 6.82 -17.52 -7.37
CA GLU A 53 7.50 -17.88 -8.62
C GLU A 53 6.53 -18.26 -9.75
N LYS A 54 5.41 -18.92 -9.40
CA LYS A 54 4.36 -19.28 -10.35
C LYS A 54 3.66 -18.03 -10.91
N LEU A 55 3.39 -17.01 -10.10
CA LEU A 55 2.82 -15.75 -10.56
C LEU A 55 3.79 -15.03 -11.48
N ILE A 56 5.05 -14.92 -11.10
CA ILE A 56 6.11 -14.33 -11.93
C ILE A 56 6.19 -15.03 -13.27
N SER A 57 6.20 -16.36 -13.30
CA SER A 57 6.18 -17.15 -14.55
C SER A 57 4.91 -16.87 -15.40
N ASN A 58 3.76 -16.63 -14.78
CA ASN A 58 2.55 -16.27 -15.52
C ASN A 58 2.65 -14.88 -16.16
N PHE A 59 3.22 -13.91 -15.44
CA PHE A 59 3.43 -12.56 -15.97
C PHE A 59 4.38 -12.56 -17.15
N GLN A 60 5.48 -13.32 -17.07
CA GLN A 60 6.47 -13.44 -18.14
C GLN A 60 5.91 -13.97 -19.47
N LYS A 61 4.80 -14.73 -19.44
CA LYS A 61 4.15 -15.23 -20.67
C LYS A 61 3.56 -14.12 -21.54
N ASN A 62 3.30 -12.95 -20.97
CA ASN A 62 2.64 -11.85 -21.64
C ASN A 62 3.60 -10.71 -22.03
N ILE A 63 4.89 -10.87 -21.78
CA ILE A 63 5.94 -9.89 -22.07
C ILE A 63 7.17 -10.57 -22.66
N ASN A 64 7.94 -9.85 -23.46
CA ASN A 64 9.22 -10.30 -24.02
C ASN A 64 10.41 -9.98 -23.08
N SER A 65 10.16 -9.87 -21.79
CA SER A 65 11.16 -9.49 -20.78
C SER A 65 11.25 -10.53 -19.69
N SER A 66 12.43 -10.71 -19.11
CA SER A 66 12.58 -11.46 -17.85
C SER A 66 12.12 -10.58 -16.69
N ILE A 67 11.53 -11.18 -15.66
CA ILE A 67 11.14 -10.48 -14.43
C ILE A 67 12.14 -10.81 -13.33
N ASN A 68 12.70 -9.76 -12.73
CA ASN A 68 13.47 -9.83 -11.50
C ASN A 68 12.59 -9.34 -10.34
N SER A 69 12.29 -10.22 -9.39
CA SER A 69 11.49 -9.86 -8.21
C SER A 69 12.43 -9.55 -7.05
N ILE A 70 12.30 -8.34 -6.53
CA ILE A 70 13.07 -7.84 -5.39
C ILE A 70 12.10 -7.70 -4.22
N THR A 71 12.30 -8.52 -3.18
CA THR A 71 11.43 -8.49 -2.00
C THR A 71 11.98 -7.55 -0.93
N TYR A 72 11.07 -6.90 -0.20
CA TYR A 72 11.38 -6.07 0.95
C TYR A 72 10.46 -6.37 2.14
N SER A 73 10.92 -6.09 3.35
CA SER A 73 10.08 -6.25 4.54
C SER A 73 9.10 -5.09 4.66
N SER A 74 7.82 -5.39 4.89
CA SER A 74 6.80 -4.39 5.17
C SER A 74 7.23 -3.54 6.38
N GLY A 75 7.16 -2.20 6.25
CA GLY A 75 7.55 -1.27 7.32
C GLY A 75 9.03 -0.83 7.30
N THR A 76 9.85 -1.33 6.38
CA THR A 76 11.16 -0.73 6.11
C THR A 76 10.96 0.39 5.07
N ASN A 77 11.56 1.57 5.34
CA ASN A 77 11.76 2.60 4.33
C ASN A 77 12.69 2.02 3.26
N THR A 78 12.12 1.33 2.27
CA THR A 78 12.88 0.93 1.10
C THR A 78 13.30 2.19 0.39
N ASN A 79 14.61 2.43 0.28
CA ASN A 79 15.13 3.50 -0.54
C ASN A 79 14.71 3.22 -1.99
N PHE A 80 13.57 3.79 -2.39
CA PHE A 80 13.08 3.70 -3.77
C PHE A 80 14.15 4.17 -4.78
N ASN A 81 15.04 5.06 -4.35
CA ASN A 81 16.13 5.60 -5.16
C ASN A 81 17.30 4.62 -5.35
N ASP A 82 17.48 3.64 -4.45
CA ASP A 82 18.64 2.73 -4.49
C ASP A 82 18.36 1.47 -5.32
N ASN A 83 17.10 1.16 -5.58
CA ASN A 83 16.67 0.02 -6.35
C ASN A 83 15.97 0.50 -7.63
N ASN A 84 16.51 0.15 -8.78
CA ASN A 84 15.92 0.45 -10.09
C ASN A 84 14.66 -0.38 -10.33
N TYR A 85 13.58 -0.08 -9.60
CA TYR A 85 12.28 -0.71 -9.84
C TYR A 85 11.62 -0.12 -11.08
N ASP A 86 11.05 -0.99 -11.91
CA ASP A 86 10.12 -0.61 -12.97
C ASP A 86 8.70 -0.58 -12.41
N ILE A 87 8.33 -1.60 -11.63
CA ILE A 87 7.06 -1.70 -10.89
C ILE A 87 7.37 -1.76 -9.40
N LEU A 88 6.57 -1.07 -8.60
CA LEU A 88 6.56 -1.21 -7.15
C LEU A 88 5.16 -1.61 -6.69
N ILE A 89 5.07 -2.62 -5.82
CA ILE A 89 3.87 -2.98 -5.09
C ILE A 89 4.08 -2.56 -3.65
N GLY A 90 3.23 -1.70 -3.13
CA GLY A 90 3.40 -1.17 -1.80
C GLY A 90 2.10 -0.77 -1.13
N ARG A 91 2.21 -0.52 0.17
CA ARG A 91 1.13 -0.01 1.01
C ARG A 91 0.78 1.42 0.58
N ASP A 92 -0.51 1.76 0.59
CA ASP A 92 -1.05 3.08 0.25
C ASP A 92 -0.30 4.23 0.93
N SER A 93 -0.10 4.17 2.23
CA SER A 93 0.61 5.19 3.00
C SER A 93 2.06 5.43 2.54
N TYR A 94 2.72 4.39 2.04
CA TYR A 94 4.07 4.52 1.48
C TYR A 94 4.05 5.08 0.06
N LEU A 95 3.12 4.61 -0.77
CA LEU A 95 3.00 5.05 -2.17
C LEU A 95 2.58 6.51 -2.28
N GLU A 96 1.78 7.00 -1.34
CA GLU A 96 1.38 8.41 -1.28
C GLU A 96 2.58 9.35 -1.25
N GLY A 97 3.55 9.12 -0.37
CA GLY A 97 4.78 9.89 -0.32
C GLY A 97 5.59 9.85 -1.61
N LEU A 98 5.60 8.72 -2.32
CA LEU A 98 6.27 8.60 -3.62
C LEU A 98 5.52 9.33 -4.74
N ILE A 99 4.19 9.43 -4.68
CA ILE A 99 3.37 10.22 -5.60
C ILE A 99 3.70 11.71 -5.42
N ASP A 100 3.72 12.20 -4.20
CA ASP A 100 4.02 13.59 -3.86
C ASP A 100 5.43 14.00 -4.24
N ASP A 101 6.40 13.11 -4.04
CA ASP A 101 7.78 13.29 -4.49
C ASP A 101 7.90 13.27 -6.03
N GLY A 102 6.81 13.00 -6.76
CA GLY A 102 6.79 12.90 -8.21
C GLY A 102 7.61 11.73 -8.76
N LYS A 103 7.79 10.66 -7.99
CA LYS A 103 8.59 9.48 -8.34
C LYS A 103 7.80 8.40 -9.08
N ILE A 104 6.47 8.47 -9.06
CA ILE A 104 5.56 7.51 -9.69
C ILE A 104 4.97 8.13 -10.98
N ALA A 105 4.91 7.33 -12.04
CA ALA A 105 4.32 7.74 -13.31
C ALA A 105 2.79 7.72 -13.26
N GLU A 106 2.14 8.56 -14.06
CA GLU A 106 0.72 8.40 -14.34
C GLU A 106 0.50 7.13 -15.17
N LEU A 107 -0.55 6.38 -14.86
CA LEU A 107 -0.90 5.15 -15.55
C LEU A 107 -1.74 5.44 -16.80
N ASN A 108 -1.40 4.77 -17.89
CA ASN A 108 -2.28 4.70 -19.06
C ASN A 108 -3.26 3.52 -18.87
N LYS A 109 -4.50 3.82 -18.51
CA LYS A 109 -5.53 2.81 -18.24
C LYS A 109 -5.95 2.02 -19.48
N ASP A 110 -5.74 2.55 -20.69
CA ASP A 110 -6.00 1.82 -21.92
C ASP A 110 -5.06 0.62 -22.09
N LEU A 111 -3.87 0.68 -21.47
CA LEU A 111 -2.92 -0.43 -21.42
C LEU A 111 -3.22 -1.43 -20.29
N ILE A 112 -4.22 -1.16 -19.45
CA ILE A 112 -4.64 -2.01 -18.33
C ILE A 112 -6.14 -2.35 -18.42
N PRO A 113 -6.60 -3.06 -19.47
CA PRO A 113 -8.01 -3.35 -19.66
C PRO A 113 -8.65 -4.12 -18.49
N ASN A 114 -7.88 -4.95 -17.78
CA ASN A 114 -8.35 -5.68 -16.59
C ASN A 114 -8.64 -4.76 -15.39
N ASN A 115 -8.27 -3.45 -15.46
CA ASN A 115 -8.69 -2.47 -14.46
C ASN A 115 -10.23 -2.34 -14.37
N SER A 116 -10.95 -2.71 -15.44
CA SER A 116 -12.41 -2.79 -15.44
C SER A 116 -12.98 -3.85 -14.47
N PHE A 117 -12.17 -4.77 -13.97
CA PHE A 117 -12.57 -5.77 -12.97
C PHE A 117 -12.47 -5.28 -11.53
N ILE A 118 -11.91 -4.08 -11.32
CA ILE A 118 -11.84 -3.47 -9.98
C ILE A 118 -13.23 -2.94 -9.60
N ASP A 119 -13.67 -3.27 -8.38
CA ASP A 119 -14.92 -2.76 -7.81
C ASP A 119 -14.91 -1.20 -7.86
N PRO A 120 -15.96 -0.57 -8.41
CA PRO A 120 -16.02 0.89 -8.54
C PRO A 120 -15.74 1.68 -7.26
N LYS A 121 -15.99 1.12 -6.08
CA LYS A 121 -15.69 1.76 -4.79
C LYS A 121 -14.19 2.01 -4.58
N PHE A 122 -13.31 1.28 -5.29
CA PHE A 122 -11.86 1.47 -5.26
C PHE A 122 -11.32 2.33 -6.39
N ASN A 123 -12.18 2.84 -7.30
CA ASN A 123 -11.76 3.69 -8.41
C ASN A 123 -11.32 5.10 -7.99
N ASN A 124 -11.56 5.46 -6.75
CA ASN A 124 -11.05 6.67 -6.13
C ASN A 124 -10.47 6.35 -4.77
N SER A 125 -9.51 7.13 -4.34
CA SER A 125 -8.86 6.96 -3.04
C SER A 125 -8.44 8.31 -2.48
N ALA A 126 -8.40 8.41 -1.16
CA ALA A 126 -7.94 9.62 -0.49
C ALA A 126 -6.50 9.98 -0.87
N PHE A 127 -5.61 8.97 -1.04
CA PHE A 127 -4.20 9.17 -1.35
C PHE A 127 -3.88 9.27 -2.86
N ASP A 128 -4.75 8.77 -3.74
CA ASP A 128 -4.54 8.79 -5.21
C ASP A 128 -5.88 9.02 -5.91
N LYS A 129 -6.23 10.30 -6.06
CA LYS A 129 -7.48 10.71 -6.67
C LYS A 129 -7.61 10.18 -8.10
N ASP A 130 -8.77 9.59 -8.40
CA ASP A 130 -9.09 8.99 -9.71
C ASP A 130 -8.14 7.85 -10.12
N ARG A 131 -7.35 7.32 -9.17
CA ARG A 131 -6.36 6.27 -9.43
C ARG A 131 -5.45 6.58 -10.60
N LYS A 132 -4.87 7.77 -10.61
CA LYS A 132 -3.97 8.20 -11.69
C LYS A 132 -2.65 7.43 -11.69
N HIS A 133 -2.16 7.05 -10.52
CA HIS A 133 -0.82 6.53 -10.32
C HIS A 133 -0.79 5.07 -9.88
N THR A 134 -1.88 4.55 -9.31
CA THR A 134 -1.90 3.24 -8.67
C THR A 134 -3.07 2.37 -9.12
N VAL A 135 -2.84 1.04 -9.00
CA VAL A 135 -3.89 0.02 -9.17
C VAL A 135 -3.97 -0.81 -7.90
N PRO A 136 -5.13 -0.89 -7.22
CA PRO A 136 -5.27 -1.69 -6.02
C PRO A 136 -5.26 -3.19 -6.35
N LEU A 137 -4.43 -3.96 -5.61
CA LEU A 137 -4.28 -5.40 -5.77
C LEU A 137 -4.91 -6.18 -4.63
N SER A 138 -4.79 -5.67 -3.41
CA SER A 138 -5.36 -6.23 -2.20
C SER A 138 -5.76 -5.13 -1.23
N TYR A 139 -6.64 -5.46 -0.28
CA TYR A 139 -6.94 -4.58 0.82
C TYR A 139 -7.21 -5.36 2.10
N GLY A 140 -7.13 -4.68 3.21
CA GLY A 140 -7.51 -5.18 4.51
C GLY A 140 -7.97 -4.04 5.40
N ALA A 141 -8.23 -4.37 6.65
CA ALA A 141 -8.71 -3.37 7.60
C ALA A 141 -8.19 -3.64 9.01
N ILE A 142 -8.18 -2.59 9.80
CA ILE A 142 -7.85 -2.67 11.23
C ILE A 142 -9.11 -3.08 12.00
N GLY A 143 -8.93 -3.94 12.99
CA GLY A 143 -10.00 -4.44 13.83
C GLY A 143 -9.53 -4.81 15.23
N ILE A 144 -10.37 -5.54 15.94
CA ILE A 144 -10.15 -5.98 17.32
C ILE A 144 -9.81 -7.46 17.33
N ALA A 145 -8.61 -7.80 17.76
CA ALA A 145 -8.22 -9.14 18.11
C ALA A 145 -8.45 -9.38 19.62
N TYR A 146 -8.92 -10.56 20.00
CA TYR A 146 -9.34 -10.83 21.37
C TYR A 146 -9.18 -12.30 21.75
N ARG A 147 -9.04 -12.59 23.04
CA ARG A 147 -9.03 -13.95 23.57
C ARG A 147 -10.45 -14.46 23.76
N LYS A 148 -10.86 -15.46 22.96
CA LYS A 148 -12.23 -15.97 22.92
C LYS A 148 -12.79 -16.39 24.29
N ASN A 149 -11.95 -16.98 25.14
CA ASN A 149 -12.35 -17.43 26.46
C ASN A 149 -12.63 -16.30 27.48
N LYS A 150 -12.40 -15.04 27.11
CA LYS A 150 -12.67 -13.86 27.93
C LYS A 150 -13.96 -13.14 27.56
N PHE A 151 -14.61 -13.55 26.49
CA PHE A 151 -15.78 -12.89 25.93
C PHE A 151 -16.87 -13.92 25.64
N SER A 152 -18.09 -13.65 26.07
CA SER A 152 -19.27 -14.44 25.69
C SER A 152 -19.67 -14.24 24.24
N GLU A 153 -19.39 -13.04 23.70
CA GLU A 153 -19.63 -12.64 22.32
C GLU A 153 -18.44 -11.81 21.80
N PRO A 154 -18.16 -11.83 20.49
CA PRO A 154 -17.08 -11.02 19.91
C PRO A 154 -17.21 -9.52 20.26
N PRO A 155 -16.13 -8.85 20.69
CA PRO A 155 -16.16 -7.42 21.06
C PRO A 155 -16.29 -6.57 19.79
N SER A 156 -17.50 -6.17 19.39
CA SER A 156 -17.82 -5.51 18.12
C SER A 156 -17.84 -3.99 18.18
N THR A 157 -17.15 -3.38 19.15
CA THR A 157 -17.12 -1.91 19.32
C THR A 157 -15.77 -1.46 19.85
N TRP A 158 -15.25 -0.34 19.33
CA TRP A 158 -14.04 0.30 19.83
C TRP A 158 -14.13 0.73 21.30
N ARG A 159 -15.34 0.84 21.86
CA ARG A 159 -15.57 1.23 23.23
C ARG A 159 -14.71 0.43 24.22
N TRP A 160 -14.58 -0.87 24.01
CA TRP A 160 -13.87 -1.75 24.94
C TRP A 160 -12.38 -1.45 25.05
N LEU A 161 -11.79 -0.81 24.05
CA LEU A 161 -10.39 -0.43 24.03
C LEU A 161 -10.18 1.04 24.39
N LEU A 162 -11.14 1.91 24.00
CA LEU A 162 -10.94 3.36 24.02
C LEU A 162 -11.74 4.09 25.10
N ASP A 163 -12.79 3.48 25.66
CA ASP A 163 -13.72 4.18 26.58
C ASP A 163 -14.36 3.22 27.61
N SER A 164 -13.53 2.36 28.22
CA SER A 164 -14.00 1.41 29.23
C SER A 164 -12.84 0.96 30.13
N ASP A 165 -13.15 0.83 31.43
CA ASP A 165 -12.25 0.27 32.44
C ASP A 165 -12.40 -1.26 32.63
N LYS A 166 -13.41 -1.86 31.96
CA LYS A 166 -13.74 -3.28 32.13
C LYS A 166 -12.55 -4.21 31.88
N TYR A 167 -11.64 -3.85 31.00
CA TYR A 167 -10.46 -4.62 30.65
C TYR A 167 -9.16 -3.87 31.00
N ALA A 168 -9.20 -3.03 32.04
CA ALA A 168 -8.04 -2.27 32.51
C ALA A 168 -6.81 -3.16 32.73
N GLY A 169 -5.67 -2.75 32.20
CA GLY A 169 -4.41 -3.51 32.22
C GLY A 169 -4.38 -4.74 31.32
N LYS A 170 -5.40 -4.94 30.47
CA LYS A 170 -5.53 -6.07 29.54
C LYS A 170 -5.73 -5.65 28.09
N ILE A 171 -5.34 -4.44 27.73
CA ILE A 171 -5.48 -3.86 26.39
C ILE A 171 -4.11 -3.51 25.83
N ALA A 172 -3.85 -3.87 24.56
CA ALA A 172 -2.73 -3.38 23.77
C ALA A 172 -3.24 -2.53 22.61
N LEU A 173 -2.74 -1.32 22.47
CA LEU A 173 -2.99 -0.43 21.34
C LEU A 173 -1.83 -0.44 20.36
N LEU A 174 -1.98 0.23 19.21
CA LEU A 174 -0.91 0.45 18.25
C LEU A 174 0.09 1.50 18.74
N GLY A 175 1.32 1.44 18.23
CA GLY A 175 2.35 2.47 18.49
C GLY A 175 2.31 3.64 17.50
N ASP A 176 1.37 3.64 16.58
CA ASP A 176 1.17 4.70 15.60
C ASP A 176 0.07 5.66 16.08
N GLY A 177 0.50 6.84 16.51
CA GLY A 177 -0.37 7.88 17.06
C GLY A 177 -1.41 8.36 16.08
N ARG A 178 -1.07 8.50 14.79
CA ARG A 178 -2.00 8.89 13.75
C ARG A 178 -3.15 7.88 13.66
N THR A 179 -2.85 6.62 13.46
CA THR A 179 -3.87 5.56 13.36
C THR A 179 -4.73 5.49 14.61
N LEU A 180 -4.16 5.66 15.81
CA LEU A 180 -4.96 5.67 17.04
C LEU A 180 -5.91 6.87 17.14
N ILE A 181 -5.46 8.06 16.76
CA ILE A 181 -6.32 9.25 16.71
C ILE A 181 -7.44 9.02 15.68
N GLN A 182 -7.14 8.49 14.51
CA GLN A 182 -8.13 8.15 13.49
C GLN A 182 -9.16 7.13 13.99
N ILE A 183 -8.75 6.08 14.68
CA ILE A 183 -9.65 5.09 15.30
C ILE A 183 -10.52 5.75 16.38
N ALA A 184 -9.96 6.67 17.17
CA ALA A 184 -10.72 7.42 18.18
C ALA A 184 -11.76 8.34 17.52
N LEU A 185 -11.42 9.02 16.42
CA LEU A 185 -12.36 9.80 15.61
C LEU A 185 -13.49 8.91 15.10
N LYS A 186 -13.17 7.74 14.57
CA LYS A 186 -14.17 6.79 14.08
C LYS A 186 -15.10 6.29 15.18
N TYR A 187 -14.57 6.01 16.37
CA TYR A 187 -15.37 5.69 17.55
C TYR A 187 -16.34 6.80 17.91
N MET A 188 -15.95 8.06 17.76
CA MET A 188 -16.81 9.22 17.99
C MET A 188 -17.80 9.50 16.84
N GLY A 189 -17.80 8.67 15.78
CA GLY A 189 -18.69 8.82 14.62
C GLY A 189 -18.26 9.90 13.63
N VAL A 190 -16.99 10.29 13.65
CA VAL A 190 -16.39 11.30 12.76
C VAL A 190 -15.56 10.60 11.67
N SER A 191 -15.36 11.24 10.52
CA SER A 191 -14.48 10.76 9.47
C SER A 191 -13.03 10.67 9.95
N LEU A 192 -12.32 9.63 9.52
CA LEU A 192 -10.87 9.46 9.77
C LEU A 192 -10.04 10.63 9.19
N ASN A 193 -10.55 11.26 8.13
CA ASN A 193 -9.87 12.29 7.37
C ASN A 193 -10.26 13.72 7.81
N THR A 194 -10.92 13.86 8.98
CA THR A 194 -11.22 15.22 9.50
C THR A 194 -9.93 15.91 9.92
N ASN A 195 -9.81 17.18 9.53
CA ASN A 195 -8.79 18.11 10.00
C ASN A 195 -9.32 19.14 10.98
N ASP A 196 -10.56 18.96 11.50
CA ASP A 196 -11.15 19.85 12.50
C ASP A 196 -10.45 19.69 13.86
N PRO A 197 -9.73 20.72 14.34
CA PRO A 197 -9.00 20.68 15.60
C PRO A 197 -9.87 20.34 16.81
N MET A 198 -11.17 20.67 16.77
CA MET A 198 -12.09 20.36 17.86
C MET A 198 -12.21 18.83 18.05
N TRP A 199 -12.42 18.08 16.96
CA TRP A 199 -12.57 16.63 17.02
C TRP A 199 -11.26 15.94 17.34
N ILE A 200 -10.15 16.46 16.79
CA ILE A 200 -8.81 15.91 17.05
C ILE A 200 -8.43 16.08 18.53
N ASN A 201 -8.71 17.27 19.13
CA ASN A 201 -8.54 17.48 20.58
C ASN A 201 -9.44 16.58 21.44
N GLN A 202 -10.64 16.23 20.97
CA GLN A 202 -11.50 15.28 21.68
C GLN A 202 -10.94 13.85 21.62
N ALA A 203 -10.36 13.44 20.48
CA ALA A 203 -9.70 12.15 20.35
C ALA A 203 -8.47 12.05 21.28
N GLU A 204 -7.66 13.10 21.37
CA GLU A 204 -6.55 13.18 22.33
C GLU A 204 -7.02 13.01 23.77
N LYS A 205 -8.05 13.76 24.19
CA LYS A 205 -8.62 13.65 25.55
C LYS A 205 -9.14 12.25 25.85
N LEU A 206 -9.77 11.60 24.88
CA LEU A 206 -10.26 10.23 25.00
C LEU A 206 -9.08 9.26 25.24
N LEU A 207 -8.03 9.36 24.42
CA LEU A 207 -6.84 8.50 24.55
C LEU A 207 -6.08 8.74 25.85
N LYS A 208 -5.91 9.99 26.27
CA LYS A 208 -5.31 10.35 27.57
C LYS A 208 -6.08 9.76 28.75
N ARG A 209 -7.41 9.89 28.74
CA ARG A 209 -8.26 9.32 29.79
C ARG A 209 -8.15 7.79 29.85
N GLN A 210 -8.05 7.14 28.69
CA GLN A 210 -7.97 5.68 28.61
C GLN A 210 -6.57 5.13 28.94
N LYS A 211 -5.53 5.96 28.92
CA LYS A 211 -4.13 5.56 29.05
C LYS A 211 -3.87 4.66 30.27
N GLU A 212 -4.42 5.00 31.44
CA GLU A 212 -4.23 4.23 32.68
C GLU A 212 -4.76 2.78 32.58
N ASN A 213 -5.73 2.55 31.68
CA ASN A 213 -6.32 1.24 31.43
C ASN A 213 -5.51 0.42 30.41
N ILE A 214 -4.58 1.04 29.70
CA ILE A 214 -3.82 0.40 28.62
C ILE A 214 -2.54 -0.22 29.18
N LYS A 215 -2.33 -1.51 28.92
CA LYS A 215 -1.10 -2.21 29.29
C LYS A 215 0.06 -1.83 28.38
N ASP A 216 -0.18 -1.66 27.10
CA ASP A 216 0.85 -1.37 26.11
C ASP A 216 0.35 -0.44 25.02
N PHE A 217 1.11 0.64 24.78
CA PHE A 217 0.91 1.59 23.69
C PHE A 217 1.92 1.33 22.57
N GLY A 218 1.91 0.11 22.02
CA GLY A 218 2.73 -0.25 20.86
C GLY A 218 4.24 -0.36 21.12
N LYS A 219 4.67 -0.39 22.39
CA LYS A 219 6.07 -0.68 22.74
C LYS A 219 6.43 -2.15 22.49
N LYS A 220 5.43 -3.01 22.52
CA LYS A 220 5.53 -4.44 22.22
C LYS A 220 4.55 -4.79 21.11
N ASN A 221 4.77 -5.95 20.50
CA ASN A 221 3.85 -6.47 19.52
C ASN A 221 2.54 -6.94 20.20
N GLY A 222 1.43 -6.24 19.95
CA GLY A 222 0.11 -6.57 20.51
C GLY A 222 -0.33 -8.01 20.22
N LYS A 223 0.04 -8.55 19.05
CA LYS A 223 -0.17 -9.96 18.69
C LYS A 223 0.50 -10.92 19.67
N GLU A 224 1.75 -10.67 20.01
CA GLU A 224 2.51 -11.51 20.94
C GLU A 224 1.95 -11.43 22.35
N LEU A 225 1.60 -10.23 22.83
CA LEU A 225 0.97 -10.02 24.12
C LEU A 225 -0.36 -10.78 24.22
N LEU A 226 -1.14 -10.82 23.14
CA LEU A 226 -2.40 -11.55 23.09
C LEU A 226 -2.19 -13.07 23.15
N ILE A 227 -1.26 -13.59 22.36
CA ILE A 227 -0.90 -15.02 22.31
C ILE A 227 -0.40 -15.49 23.67
N ASN A 228 0.45 -14.70 24.32
CA ASN A 228 1.01 -15.02 25.64
C ASN A 228 0.00 -14.83 26.81
N GLY A 229 -1.19 -14.26 26.54
CA GLY A 229 -2.21 -14.00 27.55
C GLY A 229 -1.90 -12.83 28.49
N GLU A 230 -0.98 -11.98 28.10
CA GLU A 230 -0.65 -10.76 28.83
C GLU A 230 -1.77 -9.71 28.67
N VAL A 231 -2.44 -9.68 27.49
CA VAL A 231 -3.63 -8.86 27.22
C VAL A 231 -4.79 -9.73 26.76
N ASP A 232 -6.01 -9.20 26.84
CA ASP A 232 -7.22 -9.86 26.38
C ASP A 232 -7.79 -9.21 25.11
N LEU A 233 -7.38 -7.97 24.80
CA LEU A 233 -7.77 -7.17 23.64
C LEU A 233 -6.54 -6.52 23.02
N ALA A 234 -6.50 -6.51 21.68
CA ALA A 234 -5.49 -5.77 20.92
C ALA A 234 -6.08 -5.19 19.63
N ILE A 235 -5.53 -4.07 19.17
CA ILE A 235 -5.77 -3.55 17.82
C ILE A 235 -4.78 -4.25 16.88
N LEU A 236 -5.30 -4.93 15.87
CA LEU A 236 -4.49 -5.57 14.81
C LEU A 236 -5.13 -5.32 13.46
N SER A 237 -4.34 -5.43 12.39
CA SER A 237 -4.88 -5.63 11.06
C SER A 237 -5.40 -7.07 10.92
N ASN A 238 -6.37 -7.27 10.03
CA ASN A 238 -6.82 -8.63 9.72
C ASN A 238 -5.71 -9.49 9.10
N GLU A 239 -4.77 -8.89 8.37
CA GLU A 239 -3.58 -9.56 7.84
C GLU A 239 -2.68 -10.11 8.97
N GLU A 240 -2.42 -9.29 10.01
CA GLU A 240 -1.63 -9.73 11.18
C GLU A 240 -2.35 -10.83 11.95
N PHE A 241 -3.66 -10.70 12.11
CA PHE A 241 -4.49 -11.74 12.73
C PHE A 241 -4.39 -13.06 11.97
N LYS A 242 -4.46 -13.05 10.63
CA LYS A 242 -4.34 -14.26 9.80
C LYS A 242 -3.02 -15.01 9.97
N LYS A 243 -1.98 -14.32 10.42
CA LYS A 243 -0.67 -14.92 10.74
C LYS A 243 -0.61 -15.52 12.15
N ILE A 244 -1.71 -15.42 12.94
CA ILE A 244 -1.82 -16.04 14.25
C ILE A 244 -2.29 -17.48 14.09
N ASN A 245 -1.43 -18.43 14.45
CA ASN A 245 -1.80 -19.85 14.49
C ASN A 245 -2.21 -20.23 15.93
N ASN A 246 -3.36 -19.69 16.39
CA ASN A 246 -3.91 -19.97 17.73
C ASN A 246 -5.43 -19.82 17.70
N ASP A 247 -6.14 -20.93 17.84
CA ASP A 247 -7.60 -21.00 17.79
C ASP A 247 -8.30 -20.29 18.94
N ASP A 248 -7.60 -19.99 20.04
CA ASP A 248 -8.14 -19.26 21.20
C ASP A 248 -8.25 -17.75 20.93
N ILE A 249 -7.64 -17.25 19.85
CA ILE A 249 -7.70 -15.86 19.45
C ILE A 249 -8.80 -15.67 18.42
N GLY A 250 -9.63 -14.66 18.61
CA GLY A 250 -10.65 -14.21 17.68
C GLY A 250 -10.32 -12.85 17.10
N PHE A 251 -11.01 -12.53 16.01
CA PHE A 251 -10.93 -11.21 15.37
C PHE A 251 -12.32 -10.74 14.97
N THR A 252 -12.56 -9.44 15.10
CA THR A 252 -13.84 -8.84 14.72
C THR A 252 -13.62 -7.43 14.17
N PHE A 253 -14.47 -7.06 13.23
CA PHE A 253 -14.53 -5.70 12.71
C PHE A 253 -15.51 -4.87 13.55
N PRO A 254 -15.08 -3.71 14.09
CA PRO A 254 -15.95 -2.86 14.90
C PRO A 254 -17.09 -2.26 14.10
N ARG A 255 -18.25 -2.17 14.72
CA ARG A 255 -19.47 -1.64 14.08
C ARG A 255 -19.41 -0.15 13.72
N GLU A 256 -18.55 0.60 14.39
CA GLU A 256 -18.32 2.01 14.08
C GLU A 256 -17.55 2.21 12.78
N GLY A 257 -16.98 1.13 12.24
CA GLY A 257 -16.06 1.16 11.10
C GLY A 257 -14.62 1.37 11.55
N SER A 258 -13.71 1.45 10.60
CA SER A 258 -12.28 1.59 10.81
C SER A 258 -11.57 2.05 9.55
N LEU A 259 -10.26 1.96 9.58
CA LEU A 259 -9.33 2.22 8.49
C LEU A 259 -9.23 1.01 7.56
N ILE A 260 -9.35 1.26 6.25
CA ILE A 260 -8.90 0.34 5.19
C ILE A 260 -7.49 0.73 4.78
N TRP A 261 -6.64 -0.25 4.64
CA TRP A 261 -5.36 -0.13 3.95
C TRP A 261 -5.39 -0.90 2.64
N GLN A 262 -4.56 -0.51 1.69
CA GLN A 262 -4.49 -1.11 0.37
C GLN A 262 -3.04 -1.37 -0.02
N ASP A 263 -2.78 -2.53 -0.66
CA ASP A 263 -1.55 -2.75 -1.40
C ASP A 263 -1.83 -2.49 -2.87
N CYS A 264 -1.08 -1.58 -3.46
CA CYS A 264 -1.26 -1.14 -4.81
C CYS A 264 0.00 -1.34 -5.65
N ALA A 265 -0.17 -1.57 -6.94
CA ALA A 265 0.93 -1.54 -7.91
C ALA A 265 1.03 -0.16 -8.54
N CYS A 266 2.26 0.30 -8.77
CA CYS A 266 2.56 1.53 -9.48
C CYS A 266 3.81 1.36 -10.36
N ILE A 267 4.03 2.30 -11.29
CA ILE A 267 5.17 2.32 -12.20
C ILE A 267 6.12 3.45 -11.79
N SER A 268 7.41 3.13 -11.67
CA SER A 268 8.44 4.12 -11.43
C SER A 268 8.50 5.13 -12.58
N LYS A 269 8.56 6.41 -12.29
CA LYS A 269 8.75 7.47 -13.29
C LYS A 269 10.11 7.36 -14.01
N ALA A 270 11.08 6.70 -13.39
CA ALA A 270 12.40 6.46 -13.97
C ALA A 270 12.43 5.23 -14.91
N SER A 271 11.38 4.40 -14.90
CA SER A 271 11.33 3.19 -15.75
C SER A 271 11.34 3.57 -17.23
N GLN A 272 12.16 2.85 -17.99
CA GLN A 272 12.20 2.91 -19.47
C GLN A 272 11.33 1.82 -20.10
N LYS A 273 10.62 1.00 -19.28
CA LYS A 273 9.83 -0.17 -19.71
C LYS A 273 8.35 0.06 -19.37
N TYR A 274 7.86 1.22 -19.82
CA TYR A 274 6.53 1.69 -19.44
C TYR A 274 5.41 0.76 -19.93
N GLU A 275 5.46 0.31 -21.19
CA GLU A 275 4.44 -0.56 -21.79
C GLU A 275 4.48 -1.97 -21.20
N GLU A 276 5.68 -2.54 -21.00
CA GLU A 276 5.86 -3.85 -20.36
C GLU A 276 5.36 -3.83 -18.91
N SER A 277 5.63 -2.73 -18.20
CA SER A 277 5.13 -2.55 -16.83
C SER A 277 3.61 -2.54 -16.78
N HIS A 278 2.95 -1.86 -17.71
CA HIS A 278 1.48 -1.91 -17.83
C HIS A 278 0.97 -3.31 -18.12
N SER A 279 1.63 -4.04 -19.01
CA SER A 279 1.26 -5.42 -19.36
C SER A 279 1.36 -6.35 -18.15
N VAL A 280 2.39 -6.17 -17.31
CA VAL A 280 2.53 -6.94 -16.06
C VAL A 280 1.46 -6.56 -15.05
N ILE A 281 1.18 -5.27 -14.84
CA ILE A 281 0.10 -4.83 -13.95
C ILE A 281 -1.25 -5.37 -14.45
N ASN A 282 -1.51 -5.33 -15.76
CA ASN A 282 -2.71 -5.93 -16.34
C ASN A 282 -2.79 -7.43 -16.07
N SER A 283 -1.66 -8.15 -16.14
CA SER A 283 -1.58 -9.57 -15.77
C SER A 283 -1.84 -9.83 -14.28
N MET A 284 -1.42 -8.94 -13.39
CA MET A 284 -1.75 -9.03 -11.95
C MET A 284 -3.26 -8.96 -11.72
N LEU A 285 -3.97 -8.18 -12.54
CA LEU A 285 -5.43 -8.05 -12.48
C LEU A 285 -6.19 -9.15 -13.23
N ASP A 286 -5.51 -10.07 -13.92
CA ASP A 286 -6.19 -11.28 -14.41
C ASP A 286 -6.87 -12.00 -13.24
N PRO A 287 -8.14 -12.40 -13.37
CA PRO A 287 -8.91 -12.95 -12.25
C PRO A 287 -8.22 -14.13 -11.54
N LYS A 288 -7.53 -15.00 -12.27
CA LYS A 288 -6.83 -16.16 -11.69
C LYS A 288 -5.57 -15.74 -10.92
N ASN A 289 -4.83 -14.78 -11.47
CA ASN A 289 -3.62 -14.26 -10.83
C ASN A 289 -3.99 -13.43 -9.59
N SER A 290 -4.95 -12.52 -9.72
CA SER A 290 -5.47 -11.72 -8.60
C SER A 290 -5.99 -12.59 -7.47
N ARG A 291 -6.81 -13.62 -7.78
CA ARG A 291 -7.24 -14.61 -6.79
C ARG A 291 -6.06 -15.30 -6.10
N SER A 292 -5.05 -15.72 -6.88
CA SER A 292 -3.88 -16.41 -6.33
C SER A 292 -3.10 -15.51 -5.36
N ILE A 293 -2.96 -14.22 -5.67
CA ILE A 293 -2.32 -13.23 -4.79
C ILE A 293 -3.07 -13.18 -3.45
N VAL A 294 -4.36 -12.87 -3.47
CA VAL A 294 -5.11 -12.59 -2.24
C VAL A 294 -5.41 -13.83 -1.40
N GLU A 295 -5.63 -15.00 -2.03
CA GLU A 295 -5.77 -16.25 -1.29
C GLU A 295 -4.46 -16.66 -0.60
N ASN A 296 -3.30 -16.34 -1.19
CA ASN A 296 -2.00 -16.58 -0.57
C ASN A 296 -1.76 -15.62 0.61
N LEU A 297 -2.05 -14.34 0.42
CA LEU A 297 -1.89 -13.31 1.45
C LEU A 297 -2.95 -13.37 2.55
N GLN A 298 -4.06 -14.06 2.33
CA GLN A 298 -5.26 -14.06 3.20
C GLN A 298 -5.81 -12.64 3.44
N THR A 299 -5.77 -11.81 2.38
CA THR A 299 -6.29 -10.44 2.34
C THR A 299 -7.50 -10.36 1.42
N ALA A 300 -8.29 -9.31 1.49
CA ALA A 300 -9.41 -9.11 0.59
C ALA A 300 -8.97 -8.63 -0.80
N THR A 301 -9.77 -8.93 -1.82
CA THR A 301 -9.52 -8.50 -3.20
C THR A 301 -10.46 -7.38 -3.62
N PRO A 302 -9.95 -6.31 -4.27
CA PRO A 302 -10.79 -5.33 -4.93
C PRO A 302 -11.28 -5.81 -6.31
N ASN A 303 -10.77 -6.93 -6.82
CA ASN A 303 -11.12 -7.47 -8.14
C ASN A 303 -12.35 -8.37 -8.04
N ILE A 304 -13.49 -7.89 -8.58
CA ILE A 304 -14.79 -8.59 -8.49
C ILE A 304 -14.79 -9.94 -9.23
N MET A 305 -14.06 -10.02 -10.35
CA MET A 305 -13.97 -11.28 -11.11
C MET A 305 -13.09 -12.31 -10.40
N ALA A 306 -12.05 -11.86 -9.70
CA ALA A 306 -11.22 -12.72 -8.85
C ALA A 306 -12.02 -13.25 -7.65
N LEU A 307 -12.83 -12.38 -7.03
CA LEU A 307 -13.71 -12.78 -5.93
C LEU A 307 -14.76 -13.80 -6.39
N ASP A 308 -15.33 -13.62 -7.59
CA ASP A 308 -16.34 -14.55 -8.13
C ASP A 308 -15.82 -15.98 -8.25
N ILE A 309 -14.60 -16.14 -8.76
CA ILE A 309 -13.95 -17.45 -8.94
C ILE A 309 -13.20 -17.97 -7.70
N ALA A 310 -13.16 -17.20 -6.60
CA ALA A 310 -12.47 -17.60 -5.38
C ALA A 310 -13.18 -18.77 -4.65
N LYS A 311 -12.43 -19.47 -3.79
CA LYS A 311 -12.96 -20.55 -2.98
C LYS A 311 -14.06 -20.05 -2.05
N LYS A 312 -15.10 -20.87 -1.84
CA LYS A 312 -16.19 -20.55 -0.94
C LYS A 312 -15.70 -20.21 0.47
N SER A 313 -14.77 -21.00 1.00
CA SER A 313 -14.19 -20.78 2.33
C SER A 313 -13.48 -19.42 2.48
N TYR A 314 -12.88 -18.92 1.40
CA TYR A 314 -12.26 -17.58 1.39
C TYR A 314 -13.34 -16.48 1.34
N LYS A 315 -14.35 -16.63 0.48
CA LYS A 315 -15.43 -15.63 0.33
C LYS A 315 -16.29 -15.47 1.59
N GLU A 316 -16.46 -16.56 2.34
CA GLU A 316 -17.27 -16.57 3.56
C GLU A 316 -16.46 -16.29 4.83
N ASP A 317 -15.18 -16.01 4.72
CA ASP A 317 -14.34 -15.69 5.87
C ASP A 317 -14.60 -14.27 6.39
N SER A 318 -15.36 -14.20 7.48
CA SER A 318 -15.72 -12.93 8.12
C SER A 318 -14.55 -12.16 8.72
N THR A 319 -13.35 -12.76 8.79
CA THR A 319 -12.13 -12.09 9.24
C THR A 319 -11.34 -11.47 8.08
N ILE A 320 -11.71 -11.79 6.83
CA ILE A 320 -11.20 -11.16 5.62
C ILE A 320 -12.19 -10.10 5.13
N PHE A 321 -13.49 -10.45 5.11
CA PHE A 321 -14.55 -9.61 4.58
C PHE A 321 -15.51 -9.18 5.69
N PRO A 322 -15.50 -7.91 6.12
CA PRO A 322 -16.56 -7.37 6.95
C PRO A 322 -17.90 -7.45 6.20
N ASN A 323 -19.01 -7.55 6.93
CA ASN A 323 -20.30 -7.47 6.28
C ASN A 323 -20.53 -6.10 5.60
N ALA A 324 -21.42 -6.03 4.62
CA ALA A 324 -21.63 -4.84 3.80
C ALA A 324 -21.94 -3.58 4.64
N GLN A 325 -22.78 -3.69 5.67
CA GLN A 325 -23.16 -2.54 6.52
C GLN A 325 -21.98 -2.00 7.33
N ILE A 326 -21.07 -2.87 7.76
CA ILE A 326 -19.83 -2.49 8.43
C ILE A 326 -18.89 -1.85 7.41
N MET A 327 -18.77 -2.46 6.22
CA MET A 327 -17.86 -2.00 5.18
C MET A 327 -18.19 -0.57 4.68
N GLU A 328 -19.47 -0.17 4.68
CA GLU A 328 -19.89 1.19 4.34
C GLU A 328 -19.32 2.28 5.28
N ARG A 329 -18.89 1.89 6.48
CA ARG A 329 -18.33 2.79 7.50
C ARG A 329 -16.81 2.82 7.51
N TYR A 330 -16.18 2.03 6.66
CA TYR A 330 -14.73 1.97 6.52
C TYR A 330 -14.27 3.05 5.55
N GLU A 331 -13.15 3.65 5.85
CA GLU A 331 -12.55 4.71 5.04
C GLU A 331 -11.08 4.38 4.78
N ASP A 332 -10.60 4.75 3.62
CA ASP A 332 -9.17 4.87 3.36
C ASP A 332 -8.68 6.25 3.82
N THR A 333 -7.40 6.39 4.03
CA THR A 333 -6.80 7.61 4.54
C THR A 333 -5.77 8.17 3.58
N SER A 334 -5.67 9.51 3.54
CA SER A 334 -4.49 10.22 3.08
C SER A 334 -3.58 10.46 4.27
N THR A 335 -2.28 10.24 4.10
CA THR A 335 -1.27 10.57 5.09
C THR A 335 -0.69 11.96 4.85
N ILE A 336 -0.88 12.53 3.65
CA ILE A 336 -0.44 13.87 3.31
C ILE A 336 -1.58 14.84 3.61
N LEU A 337 -1.63 15.17 4.86
CA LEU A 337 -2.39 16.30 5.35
C LEU A 337 -1.43 17.49 5.43
N ASP A 338 -1.97 18.68 5.55
CA ASP A 338 -1.20 19.90 5.76
C ASP A 338 -0.08 19.68 6.80
N PHE A 339 1.12 20.23 6.55
CA PHE A 339 2.28 20.14 7.46
C PHE A 339 1.90 20.51 8.90
N ASP A 340 1.03 21.52 9.07
CA ASP A 340 0.56 21.94 10.39
C ASP A 340 -0.28 20.83 11.08
N TYR A 341 -1.00 20.04 10.31
CA TYR A 341 -1.75 18.87 10.83
C TYR A 341 -0.81 17.76 11.29
N GLU A 342 0.24 17.46 10.52
CA GLU A 342 1.24 16.47 10.90
C GLU A 342 1.90 16.82 12.22
N MET A 343 2.40 18.05 12.32
CA MET A 343 3.02 18.56 13.53
C MET A 343 2.07 18.49 14.73
N MET A 344 0.79 18.82 14.52
CA MET A 344 -0.23 18.72 15.57
C MET A 344 -0.45 17.27 16.04
N ILE A 345 -0.51 16.31 15.13
CA ILE A 345 -0.68 14.88 15.47
C ILE A 345 0.55 14.35 16.21
N GLU A 346 1.76 14.70 15.80
CA GLU A 346 3.00 14.30 16.48
C GLU A 346 3.05 14.89 17.92
N GLU A 347 2.78 16.18 18.08
CA GLU A 347 2.71 16.81 19.38
C GLU A 347 1.66 16.17 20.31
N MET A 348 0.49 15.88 19.77
CA MET A 348 -0.56 15.18 20.53
C MET A 348 -0.15 13.78 20.94
N TRP A 349 0.53 13.05 20.06
CA TRP A 349 1.01 11.72 20.37
C TRP A 349 2.04 11.74 21.50
N ASP A 350 3.00 12.63 21.44
CA ASP A 350 3.98 12.85 22.50
C ASP A 350 3.28 13.21 23.82
N ASN A 351 2.32 14.13 23.77
CA ASN A 351 1.51 14.51 24.94
C ASN A 351 0.70 13.34 25.52
N ILE A 352 0.23 12.39 24.70
CA ILE A 352 -0.44 11.18 25.18
C ILE A 352 0.57 10.24 25.85
N LEU A 353 1.76 10.10 25.28
CA LEU A 353 2.78 9.21 25.86
C LEU A 353 3.37 9.75 27.16
N ASP A 354 3.50 11.05 27.30
CA ASP A 354 4.12 11.72 28.47
C ASP A 354 3.13 11.97 29.62
N SER A 355 1.81 11.94 29.36
CA SER A 355 0.74 12.11 30.38
C SER A 355 0.53 10.85 31.29
#